data_b4f57ef64d626e9436d79990da539c8d
#
_entry.id   b4f57ef64d626e9436d79990da539c8d
#
_cell.length_a   1.000
_cell.length_b   1.000
_cell.length_c   1.000
_cell.angle_alpha   90.00
_cell.angle_beta   90.00
_cell.angle_gamma   90.00
#
_symmetry.space_group_name_H-M   'P 1'
#
loop_
_entity.id
_entity.type
_entity.pdbx_description
1 polymer ?
#
loop_
_entity_poly.entity_id
_entity_poly.type
_entity_poly.pdbx_seq_one_letter_code
_entity_poly.pdbx_strand_id
1 'polypeptide(L)'
;MLDVNAKPTEEIDLREVFGLDSDMKVKGFAERTSRVPEIDPTYKFDPDTTMAILAGFAYNRRVMIQGYHGTGKSTHIEQVAARLNWPCVRVNLDSHVSRIDLIGKDAIKLVDGKQVTTFHEGILPWALRNPTAIVFDEYDAGRADVMFVIQRVLEADGKLTLLDQNEVITPNPSFRLFATANTVGLGDTTGLYHGTQQINQGQMDRWSLVSTLNYLSHDAEAAIVLAKNPTYNTEKGRKIINQMVTLADLTRTAFMQGDLSTVMSPRTVIAWAQNARIFADNVGYAFRLTFLNKCDELERQTVAEFYQRLFDEELPESAAVKAG
;
A
#
# COMPACT_ATOMS: atom_id res chain seq x y z
N MET A 1 10.33 -18.85 -14.07
CA MET A 1 8.87 -18.93 -14.24
C MET A 1 8.28 -19.46 -12.96
N LEU A 2 7.05 -19.04 -12.58
CA LEU A 2 6.36 -19.67 -11.45
C LEU A 2 5.97 -21.09 -11.86
N ASP A 3 6.16 -22.06 -10.95
CA ASP A 3 5.58 -23.39 -11.14
C ASP A 3 4.08 -23.29 -10.83
N VAL A 4 3.25 -23.46 -11.85
CA VAL A 4 1.78 -23.38 -11.74
C VAL A 4 1.19 -24.46 -10.81
N ASN A 5 1.91 -25.54 -10.55
CA ASN A 5 1.52 -26.63 -9.66
C ASN A 5 2.03 -26.46 -8.22
N ALA A 6 2.84 -25.43 -7.96
CA ALA A 6 3.34 -25.17 -6.62
C ALA A 6 2.19 -24.95 -5.63
N LYS A 7 2.35 -25.53 -4.43
CA LYS A 7 1.39 -25.45 -3.35
C LYS A 7 2.08 -24.96 -2.08
N PRO A 8 1.41 -24.18 -1.25
CA PRO A 8 1.93 -23.81 0.06
C PRO A 8 1.91 -25.05 0.97
N THR A 9 3.07 -25.47 1.44
CA THR A 9 3.29 -26.68 2.25
C THR A 9 3.86 -26.38 3.62
N GLU A 10 4.64 -25.30 3.77
CA GLU A 10 5.33 -24.95 4.99
C GLU A 10 4.36 -24.34 6.02
N GLU A 11 4.23 -24.97 7.18
CA GLU A 11 3.47 -24.37 8.30
C GLU A 11 4.22 -23.15 8.86
N ILE A 12 3.51 -22.06 9.04
CA ILE A 12 4.07 -20.80 9.53
C ILE A 12 3.68 -20.63 11.00
N ASP A 13 4.67 -20.46 11.87
CA ASP A 13 4.44 -20.09 13.27
C ASP A 13 4.06 -18.58 13.33
N LEU A 14 2.79 -18.30 13.66
CA LEU A 14 2.26 -16.94 13.67
C LEU A 14 2.83 -16.11 14.83
N ARG A 15 3.20 -16.75 15.94
CA ARG A 15 3.80 -16.07 17.09
C ARG A 15 5.24 -15.64 16.77
N GLU A 16 6.01 -16.54 16.17
CA GLU A 16 7.41 -16.25 15.80
C GLU A 16 7.50 -15.22 14.67
N VAL A 17 6.69 -15.38 13.62
CA VAL A 17 6.82 -14.60 12.38
C VAL A 17 6.10 -13.25 12.47
N PHE A 18 4.94 -13.20 13.14
CA PHE A 18 4.07 -12.01 13.17
C PHE A 18 3.81 -11.47 14.58
N GLY A 19 4.24 -12.17 15.62
CA GLY A 19 3.95 -11.82 17.00
C GLY A 19 2.49 -12.06 17.41
N LEU A 20 1.76 -12.95 16.69
CA LEU A 20 0.34 -13.19 16.90
C LEU A 20 0.10 -14.48 17.69
N ASP A 21 -0.70 -14.40 18.74
CA ASP A 21 -1.14 -15.56 19.50
C ASP A 21 -2.48 -16.07 18.91
N SER A 22 -2.38 -17.02 18.00
CA SER A 22 -3.53 -17.53 17.26
C SER A 22 -3.31 -18.99 16.85
N ASP A 23 -4.37 -19.80 16.95
CA ASP A 23 -4.40 -21.20 16.49
C ASP A 23 -4.67 -21.34 14.98
N MET A 24 -4.79 -20.23 14.23
CA MET A 24 -5.01 -20.24 12.79
C MET A 24 -3.85 -20.96 12.10
N LYS A 25 -4.18 -21.97 11.29
CA LYS A 25 -3.19 -22.69 10.50
C LYS A 25 -2.98 -21.99 9.16
N VAL A 26 -1.77 -21.47 8.98
CA VAL A 26 -1.36 -20.77 7.76
C VAL A 26 -0.18 -21.50 7.15
N LYS A 27 -0.23 -21.70 5.83
CA LYS A 27 0.87 -22.30 5.07
C LYS A 27 1.46 -21.28 4.11
N GLY A 28 2.79 -21.33 3.98
CA GLY A 28 3.56 -20.60 2.99
C GLY A 28 4.20 -21.53 1.95
N PHE A 29 4.84 -20.96 0.95
CA PHE A 29 5.63 -21.73 -0.01
C PHE A 29 7.02 -22.01 0.56
N ALA A 30 7.54 -23.22 0.29
CA ALA A 30 8.89 -23.60 0.70
C ALA A 30 9.96 -22.78 -0.04
N GLU A 31 9.74 -22.53 -1.33
CA GLU A 31 10.69 -21.81 -2.17
C GLU A 31 10.29 -20.36 -2.38
N ARG A 32 11.29 -19.46 -2.28
CA ARG A 32 11.14 -18.05 -2.59
C ARG A 32 11.41 -17.82 -4.08
N THR A 33 10.46 -17.22 -4.76
CA THR A 33 10.58 -16.84 -6.18
C THR A 33 10.91 -15.37 -6.32
N SER A 34 11.30 -14.93 -7.53
CA SER A 34 11.58 -13.52 -7.84
C SER A 34 10.34 -12.60 -7.75
N ARG A 35 9.15 -13.16 -7.62
CA ARG A 35 7.90 -12.39 -7.45
C ARG A 35 7.43 -12.29 -6.00
N VAL A 36 8.17 -12.86 -5.07
CA VAL A 36 7.93 -12.68 -3.64
C VAL A 36 8.51 -11.33 -3.21
N PRO A 37 7.73 -10.46 -2.57
CA PRO A 37 8.21 -9.15 -2.13
C PRO A 37 9.38 -9.27 -1.15
N GLU A 38 10.28 -8.28 -1.15
CA GLU A 38 11.40 -8.26 -0.20
C GLU A 38 10.91 -8.11 1.24
N ILE A 39 11.57 -8.83 2.16
CA ILE A 39 11.27 -8.73 3.60
C ILE A 39 11.89 -7.47 4.16
N ASP A 40 11.06 -6.61 4.74
CA ASP A 40 11.51 -5.52 5.60
C ASP A 40 11.62 -6.04 7.04
N PRO A 41 12.83 -6.21 7.60
CA PRO A 41 13.02 -6.72 8.96
C PRO A 41 12.55 -5.74 10.04
N THR A 42 12.36 -4.47 9.68
CA THR A 42 11.90 -3.42 10.61
C THR A 42 10.39 -3.21 10.58
N TYR A 43 9.68 -3.96 9.73
CA TYR A 43 8.24 -3.81 9.57
C TYR A 43 7.49 -4.20 10.84
N LYS A 44 6.54 -3.35 11.25
CA LYS A 44 5.65 -3.60 12.40
C LYS A 44 4.28 -3.98 11.90
N PHE A 45 3.80 -5.13 12.37
CA PHE A 45 2.49 -5.66 12.01
C PHE A 45 1.41 -5.12 12.94
N ASP A 46 0.30 -4.64 12.36
CA ASP A 46 -0.94 -4.41 13.07
C ASP A 46 -1.65 -5.77 13.24
N PRO A 47 -1.99 -6.19 14.46
CA PRO A 47 -2.51 -7.53 14.71
C PRO A 47 -3.80 -7.83 13.94
N ASP A 48 -4.79 -6.95 13.98
CA ASP A 48 -6.11 -7.18 13.38
C ASP A 48 -6.02 -7.24 11.86
N THR A 49 -5.29 -6.30 11.26
CA THR A 49 -5.08 -6.27 9.81
C THR A 49 -4.28 -7.49 9.35
N THR A 50 -3.27 -7.90 10.12
CA THR A 50 -2.47 -9.10 9.80
C THR A 50 -3.34 -10.35 9.85
N MET A 51 -4.18 -10.50 10.87
CA MET A 51 -5.11 -11.64 10.98
C MET A 51 -6.08 -11.70 9.79
N ALA A 52 -6.62 -10.55 9.36
CA ALA A 52 -7.49 -10.49 8.18
C ALA A 52 -6.76 -10.94 6.90
N ILE A 53 -5.52 -10.46 6.69
CA ILE A 53 -4.70 -10.83 5.53
C ILE A 53 -4.33 -12.33 5.58
N LEU A 54 -3.94 -12.86 6.75
CA LEU A 54 -3.64 -14.27 6.93
C LEU A 54 -4.86 -15.15 6.64
N ALA A 55 -6.06 -14.73 7.04
CA ALA A 55 -7.31 -15.41 6.67
C ALA A 55 -7.54 -15.39 5.15
N GLY A 56 -7.16 -14.30 4.48
CA GLY A 56 -7.14 -14.22 3.02
C GLY A 56 -6.24 -15.28 2.39
N PHE A 57 -5.03 -15.44 2.88
CA PHE A 57 -4.07 -16.44 2.39
C PHE A 57 -4.50 -17.87 2.72
N ALA A 58 -4.87 -18.14 3.96
CA ALA A 58 -5.21 -19.50 4.43
C ALA A 58 -6.52 -20.04 3.85
N TYR A 59 -7.55 -19.20 3.81
CA TYR A 59 -8.93 -19.61 3.48
C TYR A 59 -9.47 -18.97 2.19
N ASN A 60 -8.61 -18.38 1.37
CA ASN A 60 -8.99 -17.72 0.11
C ASN A 60 -10.11 -16.67 0.30
N ARG A 61 -10.09 -15.94 1.41
CA ARG A 61 -11.04 -14.84 1.63
C ARG A 61 -10.63 -13.62 0.80
N ARG A 62 -11.62 -12.90 0.27
CA ARG A 62 -11.42 -11.61 -0.39
C ARG A 62 -11.27 -10.54 0.68
N VAL A 63 -10.10 -9.90 0.75
CA VAL A 63 -9.76 -8.98 1.85
C VAL A 63 -9.48 -7.59 1.29
N MET A 64 -10.17 -6.60 1.83
CA MET A 64 -9.90 -5.19 1.57
C MET A 64 -9.34 -4.54 2.83
N ILE A 65 -8.24 -3.78 2.65
CA ILE A 65 -7.67 -2.95 3.71
C ILE A 65 -7.98 -1.50 3.39
N GLN A 66 -8.74 -0.85 4.24
CA GLN A 66 -9.06 0.56 4.15
C GLN A 66 -8.28 1.38 5.18
N GLY A 67 -8.20 2.68 4.98
CA GLY A 67 -7.55 3.61 5.92
C GLY A 67 -6.91 4.80 5.23
N TYR A 68 -6.44 5.74 6.01
CA TYR A 68 -5.84 6.97 5.51
C TYR A 68 -4.65 6.72 4.58
N HIS A 69 -4.38 7.73 3.73
CA HIS A 69 -3.24 7.67 2.83
C HIS A 69 -1.91 7.53 3.60
N GLY A 70 -1.01 6.67 3.10
CA GLY A 70 0.33 6.50 3.66
C GLY A 70 0.40 5.68 4.96
N THR A 71 -0.68 5.01 5.39
CA THR A 71 -0.68 4.10 6.55
C THR A 71 0.00 2.76 6.28
N GLY A 72 0.41 2.48 5.03
CA GLY A 72 1.13 1.26 4.69
C GLY A 72 0.24 0.07 4.29
N LYS A 73 -1.02 0.30 3.90
CA LYS A 73 -1.99 -0.76 3.53
C LYS A 73 -1.44 -1.79 2.56
N SER A 74 -0.96 -1.36 1.41
CA SER A 74 -0.40 -2.25 0.38
C SER A 74 0.88 -2.93 0.85
N THR A 75 1.75 -2.18 1.51
CA THR A 75 2.99 -2.72 2.11
C THR A 75 2.68 -3.78 3.16
N HIS A 76 1.59 -3.64 3.93
CA HIS A 76 1.17 -4.64 4.91
C HIS A 76 0.86 -5.99 4.26
N ILE A 77 0.09 -5.97 3.18
CA ILE A 77 -0.20 -7.18 2.39
C ILE A 77 1.08 -7.78 1.81
N GLU A 78 1.94 -6.95 1.20
CA GLU A 78 3.22 -7.38 0.64
C GLU A 78 4.16 -7.97 1.71
N GLN A 79 4.21 -7.39 2.92
CA GLN A 79 5.05 -7.91 4.00
C GLN A 79 4.53 -9.21 4.62
N VAL A 80 3.22 -9.43 4.61
CA VAL A 80 2.65 -10.76 4.95
C VAL A 80 2.99 -11.76 3.85
N ALA A 81 2.75 -11.43 2.58
CA ALA A 81 3.10 -12.29 1.45
C ALA A 81 4.60 -12.67 1.43
N ALA A 82 5.48 -11.70 1.74
CA ALA A 82 6.92 -11.92 1.81
C ALA A 82 7.33 -13.00 2.81
N ARG A 83 6.67 -13.02 3.98
CA ARG A 83 6.96 -14.01 5.05
C ARG A 83 6.32 -15.37 4.81
N LEU A 84 5.30 -15.41 3.96
CA LEU A 84 4.70 -16.65 3.48
C LEU A 84 5.41 -17.20 2.22
N ASN A 85 6.47 -16.58 1.73
CA ASN A 85 7.08 -16.81 0.42
C ASN A 85 6.04 -16.83 -0.72
N TRP A 86 4.94 -16.07 -0.57
CA TRP A 86 3.86 -16.04 -1.53
C TRP A 86 4.15 -15.04 -2.64
N PRO A 87 4.19 -15.49 -3.92
CA PRO A 87 4.31 -14.56 -5.04
C PRO A 87 3.20 -13.53 -4.98
N CYS A 88 3.54 -12.26 -5.17
CA CYS A 88 2.60 -11.16 -5.04
C CYS A 88 2.82 -10.14 -6.15
N VAL A 89 1.75 -9.69 -6.77
CA VAL A 89 1.75 -8.62 -7.75
C VAL A 89 0.79 -7.53 -7.31
N ARG A 90 1.22 -6.29 -7.46
CA ARG A 90 0.43 -5.11 -7.12
C ARG A 90 0.03 -4.37 -8.39
N VAL A 91 -1.23 -4.01 -8.49
CA VAL A 91 -1.80 -3.23 -9.59
C VAL A 91 -2.45 -2.00 -8.99
N ASN A 92 -1.89 -0.83 -9.27
CA ASN A 92 -2.50 0.42 -8.86
C ASN A 92 -3.66 0.75 -9.82
N LEU A 93 -4.86 0.89 -9.28
CA LEU A 93 -6.05 1.24 -10.04
C LEU A 93 -6.18 2.76 -10.05
N ASP A 94 -5.90 3.36 -11.20
CA ASP A 94 -6.12 4.77 -11.44
C ASP A 94 -7.11 4.99 -12.60
N SER A 95 -7.40 6.25 -12.89
CA SER A 95 -8.31 6.63 -13.98
C SER A 95 -7.80 6.27 -15.38
N HIS A 96 -6.55 5.82 -15.52
CA HIS A 96 -5.93 5.47 -16.81
C HIS A 96 -5.94 3.97 -17.08
N VAL A 97 -5.97 3.14 -16.02
CA VAL A 97 -6.05 1.69 -16.16
C VAL A 97 -7.40 1.31 -16.77
N SER A 98 -7.37 0.61 -17.88
CA SER A 98 -8.53 0.17 -18.62
C SER A 98 -8.73 -1.35 -18.51
N ARG A 99 -9.91 -1.82 -18.94
CA ARG A 99 -10.20 -3.25 -19.04
C ARG A 99 -9.14 -4.01 -19.86
N ILE A 100 -8.66 -3.40 -20.95
CA ILE A 100 -7.66 -4.00 -21.85
C ILE A 100 -6.33 -4.22 -21.13
N ASP A 101 -5.94 -3.30 -20.26
CA ASP A 101 -4.68 -3.41 -19.51
C ASP A 101 -4.76 -4.55 -18.47
N LEU A 102 -5.93 -4.80 -17.89
CA LEU A 102 -6.11 -5.91 -16.97
C LEU A 102 -6.25 -7.27 -17.66
N ILE A 103 -7.08 -7.36 -18.71
CA ILE A 103 -7.42 -8.63 -19.36
C ILE A 103 -6.41 -9.02 -20.43
N GLY A 104 -5.94 -8.05 -21.19
CA GLY A 104 -5.09 -8.25 -22.36
C GLY A 104 -5.73 -7.73 -23.64
N LYS A 105 -4.98 -7.83 -24.73
CA LYS A 105 -5.36 -7.31 -26.04
C LYS A 105 -4.75 -8.12 -27.17
N ASP A 106 -5.42 -8.09 -28.30
CA ASP A 106 -4.84 -8.57 -29.54
C ASP A 106 -3.73 -7.62 -30.02
N ALA A 107 -2.62 -8.18 -30.43
CA ALA A 107 -1.50 -7.46 -31.03
C ALA A 107 -1.05 -8.15 -32.30
N ILE A 108 -0.69 -7.35 -33.31
CA ILE A 108 -0.16 -7.85 -34.56
C ILE A 108 1.35 -8.02 -34.41
N LYS A 109 1.84 -9.26 -34.63
CA LYS A 109 3.27 -9.58 -34.70
C LYS A 109 3.66 -10.01 -36.10
N LEU A 110 4.88 -9.68 -36.47
CA LEU A 110 5.51 -10.23 -37.67
C LEU A 110 6.19 -11.56 -37.30
N VAL A 111 5.66 -12.67 -37.85
CA VAL A 111 6.25 -14.00 -37.70
C VAL A 111 6.57 -14.48 -39.13
N ASP A 112 7.81 -14.74 -39.39
CA ASP A 112 8.32 -15.15 -40.73
C ASP A 112 7.86 -14.23 -41.87
N GLY A 113 7.86 -12.91 -41.63
CA GLY A 113 7.44 -11.90 -42.61
C GLY A 113 5.93 -11.77 -42.83
N LYS A 114 5.11 -12.53 -42.11
CA LYS A 114 3.64 -12.46 -42.16
C LYS A 114 3.10 -11.79 -40.89
N GLN A 115 2.06 -10.98 -41.09
CA GLN A 115 1.31 -10.40 -39.97
C GLN A 115 0.42 -11.49 -39.33
N VAL A 116 0.63 -11.75 -38.05
CA VAL A 116 -0.18 -12.68 -37.28
C VAL A 116 -0.76 -11.94 -36.08
N THR A 117 -2.06 -12.03 -35.88
CA THR A 117 -2.72 -11.53 -34.68
C THR A 117 -2.51 -12.54 -33.55
N THR A 118 -1.95 -12.06 -32.42
CA THR A 118 -1.76 -12.87 -31.22
C THR A 118 -2.35 -12.14 -30.01
N PHE A 119 -3.03 -12.87 -29.16
CA PHE A 119 -3.50 -12.32 -27.88
C PHE A 119 -2.34 -12.14 -26.90
N HIS A 120 -2.19 -10.93 -26.37
CA HIS A 120 -1.29 -10.63 -25.28
C HIS A 120 -2.07 -10.65 -23.98
N GLU A 121 -1.86 -11.68 -23.17
CA GLU A 121 -2.50 -11.86 -21.89
C GLU A 121 -2.15 -10.70 -20.93
N GLY A 122 -3.16 -10.13 -20.25
CA GLY A 122 -3.01 -9.12 -19.22
C GLY A 122 -2.64 -9.71 -17.87
N ILE A 123 -2.44 -8.82 -16.88
CA ILE A 123 -1.98 -9.22 -15.55
C ILE A 123 -3.01 -10.06 -14.78
N LEU A 124 -4.31 -9.81 -14.96
CA LEU A 124 -5.35 -10.52 -14.22
C LEU A 124 -5.52 -11.99 -14.67
N PRO A 125 -5.66 -12.32 -15.98
CA PRO A 125 -5.66 -13.70 -16.44
C PRO A 125 -4.38 -14.44 -16.05
N TRP A 126 -3.22 -13.80 -16.20
CA TRP A 126 -1.96 -14.37 -15.77
C TRP A 126 -1.96 -14.69 -14.27
N ALA A 127 -2.40 -13.75 -13.42
CA ALA A 127 -2.46 -13.97 -11.96
C ALA A 127 -3.41 -15.11 -11.60
N LEU A 128 -4.57 -15.20 -12.25
CA LEU A 128 -5.54 -16.28 -12.03
C LEU A 128 -4.97 -17.66 -12.35
N ARG A 129 -4.12 -17.80 -13.36
CA ARG A 129 -3.51 -19.07 -13.75
C ARG A 129 -2.37 -19.50 -12.84
N ASN A 130 -1.80 -18.59 -12.05
CA ASN A 130 -0.58 -18.81 -11.28
C ASN A 130 -0.85 -18.83 -9.77
N PRO A 131 0.01 -19.53 -8.97
CA PRO A 131 -0.04 -19.50 -7.52
C PRO A 131 0.50 -18.16 -7.01
N THR A 132 -0.31 -17.13 -7.11
CA THR A 132 0.06 -15.74 -6.78
C THR A 132 -1.05 -14.99 -6.08
N ALA A 133 -0.68 -13.99 -5.29
CA ALA A 133 -1.61 -12.99 -4.79
C ALA A 133 -1.61 -11.78 -5.73
N ILE A 134 -2.79 -11.24 -6.03
CA ILE A 134 -2.94 -9.93 -6.67
C ILE A 134 -3.49 -8.93 -5.66
N VAL A 135 -2.90 -7.74 -5.65
CA VAL A 135 -3.33 -6.62 -4.80
C VAL A 135 -3.79 -5.49 -5.70
N PHE A 136 -5.08 -5.20 -5.69
CA PHE A 136 -5.62 -4.01 -6.32
C PHE A 136 -5.49 -2.82 -5.36
N ASP A 137 -4.50 -1.96 -5.63
CA ASP A 137 -4.24 -0.79 -4.82
C ASP A 137 -5.10 0.39 -5.28
N GLU A 138 -5.56 1.20 -4.34
CA GLU A 138 -6.47 2.32 -4.61
C GLU A 138 -7.77 1.88 -5.34
N TYR A 139 -8.37 0.80 -4.85
CA TYR A 139 -9.56 0.17 -5.44
C TYR A 139 -10.72 1.17 -5.64
N ASP A 140 -10.85 2.14 -4.76
CA ASP A 140 -11.84 3.23 -4.80
C ASP A 140 -11.55 4.32 -5.86
N ALA A 141 -10.37 4.31 -6.50
CA ALA A 141 -10.03 5.17 -7.63
C ALA A 141 -10.22 4.48 -9.00
N GLY A 142 -10.56 3.20 -9.00
CA GLY A 142 -10.71 2.40 -10.22
C GLY A 142 -11.90 2.83 -11.08
N ARG A 143 -11.73 2.74 -12.40
CA ARG A 143 -12.81 2.99 -13.38
C ARG A 143 -13.91 1.94 -13.29
N ALA A 144 -15.15 2.33 -13.55
CA ALA A 144 -16.31 1.44 -13.47
C ALA A 144 -16.19 0.20 -14.37
N ASP A 145 -15.66 0.33 -15.59
CA ASP A 145 -15.46 -0.78 -16.52
C ASP A 145 -14.43 -1.80 -16.02
N VAL A 146 -13.39 -1.34 -15.34
CA VAL A 146 -12.38 -2.18 -14.66
C VAL A 146 -12.99 -2.88 -13.45
N MET A 147 -13.78 -2.16 -12.67
CA MET A 147 -14.43 -2.70 -11.47
C MET A 147 -15.37 -3.85 -11.78
N PHE A 148 -16.10 -3.80 -12.91
CA PHE A 148 -16.96 -4.90 -13.35
C PHE A 148 -16.19 -6.18 -13.69
N VAL A 149 -14.98 -6.06 -14.24
CA VAL A 149 -14.11 -7.22 -14.49
C VAL A 149 -13.65 -7.84 -13.18
N ILE A 150 -13.19 -7.01 -12.24
CA ILE A 150 -12.74 -7.48 -10.94
C ILE A 150 -13.89 -8.10 -10.14
N GLN A 151 -15.08 -7.52 -10.22
CA GLN A 151 -16.28 -8.02 -9.55
C GLN A 151 -16.55 -9.49 -9.86
N ARG A 152 -16.35 -9.94 -11.10
CA ARG A 152 -16.55 -11.35 -11.46
C ARG A 152 -15.55 -12.28 -10.77
N VAL A 153 -14.33 -11.82 -10.56
CA VAL A 153 -13.27 -12.59 -9.88
C VAL A 153 -13.47 -12.60 -8.35
N LEU A 154 -14.22 -11.64 -7.83
CA LEU A 154 -14.59 -11.61 -6.40
C LEU A 154 -15.60 -12.69 -6.01
N GLU A 155 -16.38 -13.23 -6.96
CA GLU A 155 -17.34 -14.30 -6.71
C GLU A 155 -16.66 -15.55 -6.12
N ALA A 156 -17.47 -16.42 -5.50
CA ALA A 156 -16.94 -17.61 -4.82
C ALA A 156 -16.15 -18.55 -5.75
N ASP A 157 -16.60 -18.71 -7.01
CA ASP A 157 -15.90 -19.51 -8.02
C ASP A 157 -14.76 -18.75 -8.70
N GLY A 158 -14.75 -17.41 -8.60
CA GLY A 158 -13.71 -16.51 -9.05
C GLY A 158 -13.31 -16.61 -10.53
N LYS A 159 -14.15 -17.23 -11.38
CA LYS A 159 -13.84 -17.48 -12.79
C LYS A 159 -13.85 -16.21 -13.62
N LEU A 160 -12.95 -16.13 -14.58
CA LEU A 160 -12.89 -15.06 -15.57
C LEU A 160 -13.16 -15.59 -16.98
N THR A 161 -14.13 -15.00 -17.68
CA THR A 161 -14.41 -15.34 -19.07
C THR A 161 -13.70 -14.36 -20.00
N LEU A 162 -12.82 -14.87 -20.85
CA LEU A 162 -12.19 -14.14 -21.95
C LEU A 162 -13.06 -14.30 -23.19
N LEU A 163 -13.92 -13.32 -23.46
CA LEU A 163 -14.92 -13.39 -24.52
C LEU A 163 -14.26 -13.53 -25.91
N ASP A 164 -13.22 -12.77 -26.15
CA ASP A 164 -12.52 -12.75 -27.44
C ASP A 164 -11.76 -14.04 -27.72
N GLN A 165 -11.42 -14.80 -26.68
CA GLN A 165 -10.73 -16.09 -26.77
C GLN A 165 -11.68 -17.29 -26.57
N ASN A 166 -12.96 -17.03 -26.29
CA ASN A 166 -13.94 -18.04 -25.93
C ASN A 166 -13.42 -19.02 -24.86
N GLU A 167 -12.76 -18.46 -23.86
CA GLU A 167 -12.10 -19.23 -22.77
C GLU A 167 -12.64 -18.81 -21.41
N VAL A 168 -12.81 -19.80 -20.52
CA VAL A 168 -13.12 -19.56 -19.10
C VAL A 168 -11.95 -19.98 -18.25
N ILE A 169 -11.31 -19.01 -17.59
CA ILE A 169 -10.21 -19.26 -16.67
C ILE A 169 -10.76 -19.62 -15.30
N THR A 170 -10.38 -20.79 -14.80
CA THR A 170 -10.60 -21.20 -13.42
C THR A 170 -9.36 -20.80 -12.61
N PRO A 171 -9.52 -20.09 -11.48
CA PRO A 171 -8.38 -19.67 -10.68
C PRO A 171 -7.54 -20.84 -10.16
N ASN A 172 -6.22 -20.64 -10.13
CA ASN A 172 -5.30 -21.54 -9.46
C ASN A 172 -5.71 -21.69 -7.99
N PRO A 173 -5.67 -22.88 -7.39
CA PRO A 173 -6.02 -23.08 -5.97
C PRO A 173 -5.26 -22.21 -4.99
N SER A 174 -4.05 -21.79 -5.37
CA SER A 174 -3.22 -20.86 -4.59
C SER A 174 -3.32 -19.41 -5.04
N PHE A 175 -4.27 -19.06 -5.92
CA PHE A 175 -4.57 -17.67 -6.25
C PHE A 175 -5.22 -16.96 -5.06
N ARG A 176 -4.78 -15.73 -4.77
CA ARG A 176 -5.35 -14.87 -3.70
C ARG A 176 -5.61 -13.48 -4.23
N LEU A 177 -6.62 -12.81 -3.66
CA LEU A 177 -7.02 -11.49 -4.10
C LEU A 177 -7.23 -10.57 -2.90
N PHE A 178 -6.55 -9.43 -2.95
CA PHE A 178 -6.60 -8.36 -1.96
C PHE A 178 -6.87 -7.02 -2.64
N ALA A 179 -7.36 -6.05 -1.88
CA ALA A 179 -7.41 -4.67 -2.31
C ALA A 179 -7.08 -3.72 -1.17
N THR A 180 -6.73 -2.48 -1.54
CA THR A 180 -6.65 -1.35 -0.60
C THR A 180 -7.59 -0.23 -1.05
N ALA A 181 -8.10 0.55 -0.10
CA ALA A 181 -8.92 1.71 -0.36
C ALA A 181 -8.56 2.85 0.60
N ASN A 182 -8.66 4.09 0.14
CA ASN A 182 -8.42 5.27 0.98
C ASN A 182 -9.71 5.76 1.65
N THR A 183 -10.85 5.33 1.13
CA THR A 183 -12.18 5.64 1.67
C THR A 183 -12.89 4.34 2.08
N VAL A 184 -13.98 4.46 2.84
CA VAL A 184 -14.84 3.31 3.18
C VAL A 184 -15.77 2.89 2.03
N GLY A 185 -15.45 3.26 0.80
CA GLY A 185 -16.29 2.97 -0.36
C GLY A 185 -17.48 3.93 -0.53
N LEU A 186 -17.58 4.95 0.29
CA LEU A 186 -18.63 5.97 0.20
C LEU A 186 -18.27 7.14 -0.73
N GLY A 187 -17.08 7.07 -1.35
CA GLY A 187 -16.51 8.20 -2.09
C GLY A 187 -15.93 9.25 -1.16
N ASP A 188 -15.40 10.30 -1.75
CA ASP A 188 -14.85 11.42 -1.00
C ASP A 188 -15.96 12.35 -0.49
N THR A 189 -16.41 12.12 0.73
CA THR A 189 -17.37 13.00 1.41
C THR A 189 -16.70 14.22 2.06
N THR A 190 -15.37 14.23 2.11
CA THR A 190 -14.58 15.24 2.83
C THR A 190 -13.86 16.21 1.89
N GLY A 191 -13.79 15.94 0.59
CA GLY A 191 -13.02 16.72 -0.38
C GLY A 191 -11.49 16.45 -0.32
N LEU A 192 -11.05 15.49 0.50
CA LEU A 192 -9.64 15.22 0.76
C LEU A 192 -9.05 14.18 -0.21
N TYR A 193 -9.90 13.38 -0.87
CA TYR A 193 -9.50 12.29 -1.75
C TYR A 193 -10.06 12.48 -3.17
N HIS A 194 -9.60 13.53 -3.85
CA HIS A 194 -9.98 13.79 -5.24
C HIS A 194 -9.67 12.57 -6.13
N GLY A 195 -10.68 12.18 -6.91
CA GLY A 195 -10.56 11.03 -7.82
C GLY A 195 -11.07 9.70 -7.27
N THR A 196 -11.41 9.60 -5.98
CA THR A 196 -12.10 8.42 -5.45
C THR A 196 -13.57 8.44 -5.85
N GLN A 197 -14.09 7.25 -6.18
CA GLN A 197 -15.48 7.06 -6.58
C GLN A 197 -16.23 6.28 -5.49
N GLN A 198 -17.54 6.47 -5.45
CA GLN A 198 -18.38 5.64 -4.62
C GLN A 198 -18.38 4.20 -5.15
N ILE A 199 -17.97 3.26 -4.33
CA ILE A 199 -18.00 1.83 -4.67
C ILE A 199 -19.46 1.35 -4.57
N ASN A 200 -19.91 0.63 -5.60
CA ASN A 200 -21.24 0.04 -5.59
C ASN A 200 -21.38 -0.93 -4.41
N GLN A 201 -22.51 -0.85 -3.70
CA GLN A 201 -22.79 -1.68 -2.53
C GLN A 201 -22.66 -3.19 -2.84
N GLY A 202 -23.11 -3.62 -4.02
CA GLY A 202 -22.96 -5.01 -4.45
C GLY A 202 -21.51 -5.44 -4.67
N GLN A 203 -20.60 -4.51 -4.98
CA GLN A 203 -19.16 -4.78 -5.04
C GLN A 203 -18.56 -4.87 -3.65
N MET A 204 -18.97 -3.98 -2.73
CA MET A 204 -18.53 -4.03 -1.34
C MET A 204 -18.91 -5.32 -0.63
N ASP A 205 -20.12 -5.83 -0.86
CA ASP A 205 -20.63 -7.07 -0.29
C ASP A 205 -19.80 -8.32 -0.67
N ARG A 206 -19.07 -8.26 -1.77
CA ARG A 206 -18.17 -9.34 -2.23
C ARG A 206 -16.83 -9.41 -1.50
N TRP A 207 -16.46 -8.35 -0.81
CA TRP A 207 -15.29 -8.37 0.07
C TRP A 207 -15.65 -9.04 1.38
N SER A 208 -15.18 -10.27 1.57
CA SER A 208 -15.54 -11.09 2.74
C SER A 208 -15.01 -10.53 4.05
N LEU A 209 -13.90 -9.81 3.99
CA LEU A 209 -13.25 -9.17 5.13
C LEU A 209 -12.82 -7.75 4.73
N VAL A 210 -13.16 -6.79 5.56
CA VAL A 210 -12.69 -5.41 5.45
C VAL A 210 -12.04 -5.03 6.77
N SER A 211 -10.74 -4.71 6.73
CA SER A 211 -9.99 -4.26 7.90
C SER A 211 -9.58 -2.81 7.73
N THR A 212 -9.48 -2.08 8.83
CA THR A 212 -9.05 -0.68 8.84
C THR A 212 -7.64 -0.57 9.41
N LEU A 213 -6.71 -0.08 8.61
CA LEU A 213 -5.34 0.20 9.04
C LEU A 213 -5.14 1.70 9.25
N ASN A 214 -5.03 2.10 10.49
CA ASN A 214 -4.79 3.48 10.90
C ASN A 214 -3.28 3.76 11.06
N TYR A 215 -2.96 5.03 11.41
CA TYR A 215 -1.60 5.39 11.77
C TYR A 215 -1.16 4.63 13.03
N LEU A 216 0.13 4.31 13.07
CA LEU A 216 0.76 3.66 14.22
C LEU A 216 0.71 4.57 15.47
N SER A 217 0.87 3.97 16.64
CA SER A 217 1.14 4.75 17.85
C SER A 217 2.45 5.53 17.71
N HIS A 218 2.54 6.67 18.40
CA HIS A 218 3.72 7.54 18.39
C HIS A 218 5.04 6.75 18.59
N ASP A 219 5.09 5.92 19.63
CA ASP A 219 6.29 5.14 19.98
C ASP A 219 6.65 4.10 18.91
N ALA A 220 5.64 3.45 18.34
CA ALA A 220 5.85 2.48 17.25
C ALA A 220 6.38 3.16 15.98
N GLU A 221 5.85 4.32 15.63
CA GLU A 221 6.34 5.08 14.48
C GLU A 221 7.76 5.62 14.71
N ALA A 222 8.03 6.19 15.88
CA ALA A 222 9.36 6.66 16.25
C ALA A 222 10.41 5.53 16.16
N ALA A 223 10.05 4.32 16.62
CA ALA A 223 10.90 3.15 16.52
C ALA A 223 11.20 2.76 15.06
N ILE A 224 10.21 2.84 14.17
CA ILE A 224 10.38 2.55 12.73
C ILE A 224 11.27 3.61 12.08
N VAL A 225 11.02 4.90 12.36
CA VAL A 225 11.82 6.01 11.81
C VAL A 225 13.28 5.87 12.24
N LEU A 226 13.55 5.53 13.52
CA LEU A 226 14.89 5.26 14.02
C LEU A 226 15.54 4.04 13.35
N ALA A 227 14.79 2.94 13.18
CA ALA A 227 15.30 1.75 12.52
C ALA A 227 15.71 2.01 11.06
N LYS A 228 14.94 2.86 10.35
CA LYS A 228 15.25 3.31 8.98
C LYS A 228 16.35 4.36 8.91
N ASN A 229 16.67 5.01 10.04
CA ASN A 229 17.64 6.11 10.16
C ASN A 229 18.57 5.89 11.36
N PRO A 230 19.43 4.85 11.35
CA PRO A 230 20.22 4.44 12.51
C PRO A 230 21.21 5.51 13.00
N THR A 231 21.55 6.50 12.16
CA THR A 231 22.40 7.64 12.56
C THR A 231 21.79 8.54 13.63
N TYR A 232 20.44 8.50 13.77
CA TYR A 232 19.73 9.19 14.86
C TYR A 232 19.67 8.38 16.16
N ASN A 233 20.31 7.23 16.25
CA ASN A 233 20.29 6.39 17.46
C ASN A 233 21.25 6.93 18.56
N THR A 234 21.15 8.21 18.86
CA THR A 234 21.80 8.95 19.94
C THR A 234 20.72 9.63 20.77
N GLU A 235 21.04 10.07 21.99
CA GLU A 235 20.07 10.79 22.83
C GLU A 235 19.46 12.00 22.12
N LYS A 236 20.31 12.86 21.53
CA LYS A 236 19.89 14.03 20.74
C LYS A 236 19.09 13.61 19.51
N GLY A 237 19.52 12.58 18.80
CA GLY A 237 18.86 12.09 17.60
C GLY A 237 17.47 11.53 17.89
N ARG A 238 17.31 10.75 18.95
CA ARG A 238 16.02 10.22 19.39
C ARG A 238 15.03 11.35 19.76
N LYS A 239 15.52 12.42 20.41
CA LYS A 239 14.70 13.60 20.70
C LYS A 239 14.18 14.24 19.40
N ILE A 240 15.05 14.41 18.40
CA ILE A 240 14.67 14.96 17.09
C ILE A 240 13.61 14.07 16.42
N ILE A 241 13.78 12.75 16.38
CA ILE A 241 12.80 11.85 15.80
C ILE A 241 11.46 11.93 16.52
N ASN A 242 11.45 11.97 17.86
CA ASN A 242 10.20 12.15 18.61
C ASN A 242 9.50 13.48 18.27
N GLN A 243 10.25 14.57 18.12
CA GLN A 243 9.70 15.86 17.69
C GLN A 243 9.10 15.76 16.26
N MET A 244 9.79 15.06 15.35
CA MET A 244 9.28 14.83 13.98
C MET A 244 7.97 14.05 13.98
N VAL A 245 7.87 12.97 14.76
CA VAL A 245 6.65 12.17 14.88
C VAL A 245 5.54 12.97 15.56
N THR A 246 5.85 13.75 16.61
CA THR A 246 4.87 14.65 17.25
C THR A 246 4.31 15.65 16.26
N LEU A 247 5.15 16.23 15.38
CA LEU A 247 4.67 17.13 14.34
C LEU A 247 3.75 16.43 13.34
N ALA A 248 4.09 15.19 12.97
CA ALA A 248 3.22 14.39 12.11
C ALA A 248 1.86 14.13 12.77
N ASP A 249 1.82 13.84 14.07
CA ASP A 249 0.57 13.63 14.81
C ASP A 249 -0.28 14.91 14.88
N LEU A 250 0.34 16.08 15.04
CA LEU A 250 -0.37 17.36 14.95
C LEU A 250 -0.99 17.60 13.58
N THR A 251 -0.24 17.33 12.50
CA THR A 251 -0.77 17.49 11.13
C THR A 251 -1.90 16.51 10.84
N ARG A 252 -1.82 15.26 11.35
CA ARG A 252 -2.88 14.26 11.22
C ARG A 252 -4.14 14.65 11.97
N THR A 253 -3.98 15.20 13.17
CA THR A 253 -5.10 15.69 13.97
C THR A 253 -5.79 16.84 13.26
N ALA A 254 -5.05 17.83 12.78
CA ALA A 254 -5.58 18.96 12.03
C ALA A 254 -6.25 18.53 10.71
N PHE A 255 -5.67 17.53 10.01
CA PHE A 255 -6.27 16.93 8.81
C PHE A 255 -7.63 16.27 9.13
N MET A 256 -7.71 15.47 10.20
CA MET A 256 -8.96 14.83 10.62
C MET A 256 -10.03 15.82 11.05
N GLN A 257 -9.64 17.00 11.54
CA GLN A 257 -10.54 18.10 11.92
C GLN A 257 -10.95 18.96 10.72
N GLY A 258 -10.29 18.79 9.57
CA GLY A 258 -10.54 19.58 8.36
C GLY A 258 -9.80 20.91 8.33
N ASP A 259 -8.87 21.15 9.27
CA ASP A 259 -8.08 22.38 9.35
C ASP A 259 -6.89 22.36 8.36
N LEU A 260 -6.46 21.17 7.93
CA LEU A 260 -5.44 20.98 6.91
C LEU A 260 -5.95 20.02 5.84
N SER A 261 -5.58 20.28 4.58
CA SER A 261 -5.82 19.38 3.45
C SER A 261 -4.67 18.41 3.20
N THR A 262 -3.50 18.67 3.80
CA THR A 262 -2.29 17.87 3.63
C THR A 262 -1.92 17.16 4.93
N VAL A 263 -1.65 15.84 4.84
CA VAL A 263 -1.30 15.00 6.00
C VAL A 263 0.12 14.46 5.89
N MET A 264 0.83 14.43 7.02
CA MET A 264 2.15 13.84 7.10
C MET A 264 2.05 12.34 7.43
N SER A 265 2.34 11.50 6.44
CA SER A 265 2.39 10.05 6.61
C SER A 265 3.71 9.59 7.23
N PRO A 266 3.78 8.36 7.80
CA PRO A 266 5.05 7.77 8.27
C PRO A 266 6.15 7.75 7.20
N ARG A 267 5.79 7.53 5.93
CA ARG A 267 6.72 7.64 4.79
C ARG A 267 7.34 9.04 4.69
N THR A 268 6.54 10.07 4.93
CA THR A 268 7.02 11.46 4.90
C THR A 268 7.96 11.74 6.06
N VAL A 269 7.69 11.22 7.26
CA VAL A 269 8.59 11.37 8.44
C VAL A 269 9.93 10.67 8.19
N ILE A 270 9.91 9.46 7.66
CA ILE A 270 11.14 8.73 7.28
C ILE A 270 11.94 9.54 6.26
N ALA A 271 11.27 10.02 5.20
CA ALA A 271 11.92 10.84 4.17
C ALA A 271 12.48 12.15 4.74
N TRP A 272 11.78 12.80 5.67
CA TRP A 272 12.25 14.00 6.34
C TRP A 272 13.53 13.75 7.12
N ALA A 273 13.59 12.68 7.92
CA ALA A 273 14.80 12.31 8.66
C ALA A 273 15.99 12.02 7.71
N GLN A 274 15.73 11.32 6.59
CA GLN A 274 16.76 11.06 5.57
C GLN A 274 17.25 12.35 4.90
N ASN A 275 16.32 13.21 4.50
CA ASN A 275 16.65 14.50 3.86
C ASN A 275 17.41 15.42 4.80
N ALA A 276 17.09 15.44 6.09
CA ALA A 276 17.85 16.24 7.07
C ALA A 276 19.33 15.84 7.09
N ARG A 277 19.64 14.54 6.96
CA ARG A 277 21.03 14.06 6.84
C ARG A 277 21.71 14.52 5.55
N ILE A 278 20.96 14.50 4.43
CA ILE A 278 21.49 14.99 3.13
C ILE A 278 21.83 16.47 3.22
N PHE A 279 21.03 17.25 3.96
CA PHE A 279 21.22 18.69 4.11
C PHE A 279 22.02 19.07 5.38
N ALA A 280 23.05 18.31 5.70
CA ALA A 280 23.98 18.57 6.81
C ALA A 280 23.27 18.78 8.17
N ASP A 281 22.31 17.93 8.48
CA ASP A 281 21.49 17.96 9.69
C ASP A 281 20.60 19.21 9.86
N ASN A 282 20.34 19.92 8.77
CA ASN A 282 19.39 21.03 8.76
C ASN A 282 17.95 20.52 8.73
N VAL A 283 17.41 20.28 9.93
CA VAL A 283 16.06 19.68 10.13
C VAL A 283 14.97 20.58 9.56
N GLY A 284 15.07 21.90 9.76
CA GLY A 284 14.07 22.87 9.30
C GLY A 284 14.04 23.02 7.78
N TYR A 285 15.22 23.09 7.16
CA TYR A 285 15.30 23.13 5.70
C TYR A 285 14.78 21.85 5.05
N ALA A 286 15.17 20.70 5.60
CA ALA A 286 14.64 19.40 5.16
C ALA A 286 13.11 19.31 5.32
N PHE A 287 12.55 19.83 6.42
CA PHE A 287 11.12 19.89 6.65
C PHE A 287 10.40 20.69 5.57
N ARG A 288 10.90 21.90 5.27
CA ARG A 288 10.36 22.75 4.21
C ARG A 288 10.25 22.00 2.88
N LEU A 289 11.35 21.36 2.46
CA LEU A 289 11.39 20.65 1.17
C LEU A 289 10.60 19.34 1.17
N THR A 290 10.51 18.66 2.31
CA THR A 290 9.85 17.36 2.39
C THR A 290 8.34 17.49 2.57
N PHE A 291 7.87 18.49 3.31
CA PHE A 291 6.47 18.62 3.66
C PHE A 291 5.87 20.00 3.44
N LEU A 292 6.42 21.08 4.03
CA LEU A 292 5.79 22.41 4.01
C LEU A 292 5.45 22.90 2.60
N ASN A 293 6.34 22.69 1.63
CA ASN A 293 6.12 23.10 0.25
C ASN A 293 5.01 22.32 -0.48
N LYS A 294 4.53 21.21 0.10
CA LYS A 294 3.40 20.44 -0.40
C LYS A 294 2.06 20.93 0.15
N CYS A 295 2.09 21.70 1.24
CA CYS A 295 0.90 22.26 1.83
C CYS A 295 0.36 23.44 0.99
N ASP A 296 -0.95 23.62 1.02
CA ASP A 296 -1.56 24.82 0.48
C ASP A 296 -0.95 26.09 1.11
N GLU A 297 -0.87 27.19 0.36
CA GLU A 297 -0.26 28.41 0.84
C GLU A 297 -0.92 28.95 2.12
N LEU A 298 -2.24 28.81 2.23
CA LEU A 298 -3.01 29.25 3.39
C LEU A 298 -2.73 28.41 4.64
N GLU A 299 -2.32 27.17 4.46
CA GLU A 299 -2.03 26.21 5.55
C GLU A 299 -0.58 26.29 6.02
N ARG A 300 0.34 26.84 5.19
CA ARG A 300 1.79 26.84 5.48
C ARG A 300 2.13 27.56 6.77
N GLN A 301 1.41 28.62 7.11
CA GLN A 301 1.64 29.36 8.35
C GLN A 301 1.32 28.48 9.57
N THR A 302 0.17 27.82 9.59
CA THR A 302 -0.23 26.90 10.68
C THR A 302 0.79 25.76 10.84
N VAL A 303 1.24 25.18 9.73
CA VAL A 303 2.24 24.09 9.75
C VAL A 303 3.60 24.60 10.23
N ALA A 304 4.00 25.82 9.86
CA ALA A 304 5.22 26.45 10.33
C ALA A 304 5.18 26.73 11.84
N GLU A 305 4.01 27.15 12.36
CA GLU A 305 3.79 27.33 13.80
C GLU A 305 3.90 26.03 14.59
N PHE A 306 3.42 24.88 14.03
CA PHE A 306 3.64 23.57 14.63
C PHE A 306 5.13 23.25 14.73
N TYR A 307 5.89 23.52 13.66
CA TYR A 307 7.34 23.31 13.67
C TYR A 307 8.04 24.19 14.71
N GLN A 308 7.78 25.50 14.72
CA GLN A 308 8.38 26.46 15.65
C GLN A 308 8.12 26.05 17.11
N ARG A 309 6.90 25.64 17.42
CA ARG A 309 6.51 25.23 18.79
C ARG A 309 7.28 23.99 19.27
N LEU A 310 7.62 23.05 18.37
CA LEU A 310 8.27 21.79 18.73
C LEU A 310 9.80 21.89 18.70
N PHE A 311 10.35 22.66 17.78
CA PHE A 311 11.79 22.76 17.59
C PHE A 311 12.40 24.03 18.18
N ASP A 312 11.57 24.97 18.65
CA ASP A 312 11.98 26.28 19.19
C ASP A 312 12.85 27.08 18.20
N GLU A 313 12.58 26.90 16.91
CA GLU A 313 13.27 27.54 15.80
C GLU A 313 12.28 27.98 14.73
N GLU A 314 12.50 29.19 14.16
CA GLU A 314 11.75 29.61 12.98
C GLU A 314 12.23 28.84 11.75
N LEU A 315 11.27 28.50 10.86
CA LEU A 315 11.62 27.85 9.61
C LEU A 315 12.40 28.81 8.69
N PRO A 316 13.55 28.41 8.17
CA PRO A 316 14.28 29.24 7.24
C PRO A 316 13.50 29.46 5.96
N GLU A 317 13.40 30.71 5.49
CA GLU A 317 12.68 31.04 4.25
C GLU A 317 13.30 30.36 3.02
N SER A 318 14.63 30.30 2.97
CA SER A 318 15.37 29.59 1.92
C SER A 318 16.82 29.33 2.37
N ALA A 319 17.43 28.24 1.90
CA ALA A 319 18.87 28.01 2.08
C ALA A 319 19.74 29.05 1.36
N ALA A 320 19.21 29.72 0.34
CA ALA A 320 19.92 30.77 -0.40
C ALA A 320 20.10 32.07 0.38
N VAL A 321 19.37 32.28 1.48
CA VAL A 321 19.44 33.50 2.31
C VAL A 321 20.66 33.53 3.24
N LYS A 322 21.37 32.42 3.41
CA LYS A 322 22.59 32.36 4.25
C LYS A 322 23.90 32.57 3.51
N ALA A 323 23.89 32.98 2.25
CA ALA A 323 25.07 33.35 1.48
C ALA A 323 25.23 34.86 1.41
N GLY A 324 24.99 35.57 2.51
CA GLY A 324 25.26 36.99 2.70
C GLY A 324 26.35 37.19 3.77
#